data_160b4a1be90ba3ae14dc101aa1ca53dd
#
_entry.id   160b4a1be90ba3ae14dc101aa1ca53dd
#
_cell.length_a   1.000
_cell.length_b   1.000
_cell.length_c   1.000
_cell.angle_alpha   90.00
_cell.angle_beta   90.00
_cell.angle_gamma   90.00
#
_symmetry.space_group_name_H-M   'P 1'
#
loop_
_entity.id
_entity.type
_entity.pdbx_description
1 polymer ?
#
loop_
_entity_poly.entity_id
_entity_poly.type
_entity_poly.pdbx_seq_one_letter_code
_entity_poly.pdbx_strand_id
1 'polypeptide(L)'
;MRGVETRIQEIRHAVFTEVAKMAYEEGPVDKKIEALPYKIIPGETGNFRNDVFLERAIVGERLRMARGLPYRGAAEPAPVSDGIMEADKPEGYYTPPLINVIKFACNACDEKKVHVTDGCQGCLAHPCMEVCPKKAISLDRVTGKSIIDQDACIKCGRCATVCSYNAIIVQERPCAKACGMKAITSDENGKATIDYDKCVSCGMCLVNCPFGAISDKSQ
;
A
#
# COMPACT_ATOMS: atom_id res chain seq x y z
N MET A 1 8.76 -9.13 3.87
CA MET A 1 9.33 -9.91 2.74
C MET A 1 10.85 -9.92 2.82
N ARG A 2 11.37 -10.40 3.96
CA ARG A 2 12.83 -10.43 4.20
C ARG A 2 13.51 -11.42 3.26
N GLY A 3 14.57 -10.98 2.56
CA GLY A 3 15.39 -11.83 1.70
C GLY A 3 14.84 -12.13 0.30
N VAL A 4 13.71 -11.53 -0.07
CA VAL A 4 13.17 -11.63 -1.44
C VAL A 4 13.21 -10.26 -2.08
N GLU A 5 13.95 -10.13 -3.15
CA GLU A 5 13.93 -8.94 -3.98
C GLU A 5 12.62 -8.86 -4.76
N THR A 6 11.95 -7.74 -4.70
CA THR A 6 10.63 -7.55 -5.30
C THR A 6 10.69 -6.47 -6.39
N ARG A 7 9.81 -6.56 -7.37
CA ARG A 7 9.69 -5.54 -8.43
C ARG A 7 9.51 -4.11 -7.90
N ILE A 8 8.85 -3.96 -6.75
CA ILE A 8 8.70 -2.66 -6.09
C ILE A 8 10.05 -2.14 -5.59
N GLN A 9 10.92 -3.02 -5.07
CA GLN A 9 12.28 -2.65 -4.67
C GLN A 9 13.13 -2.28 -5.89
N GLU A 10 13.04 -3.02 -6.99
CA GLU A 10 13.71 -2.69 -8.25
C GLU A 10 13.33 -1.28 -8.74
N ILE A 11 12.03 -0.96 -8.77
CA ILE A 11 11.55 0.37 -9.17
C ILE A 11 12.08 1.45 -8.22
N ARG A 12 12.08 1.19 -6.91
CA ARG A 12 12.59 2.14 -5.91
C ARG A 12 14.09 2.37 -6.09
N HIS A 13 14.87 1.30 -6.29
CA HIS A 13 16.28 1.42 -6.60
C HIS A 13 16.53 2.22 -7.88
N ALA A 14 15.74 1.97 -8.92
CA ALA A 14 15.83 2.73 -10.16
C ALA A 14 15.53 4.23 -9.94
N VAL A 15 14.47 4.55 -9.19
CA VAL A 15 14.13 5.94 -8.83
C VAL A 15 15.29 6.63 -8.11
N PHE A 16 15.81 6.03 -7.04
CA PHE A 16 16.93 6.62 -6.29
C PHE A 16 18.21 6.71 -7.11
N THR A 17 18.50 5.70 -7.93
CA THR A 17 19.65 5.72 -8.85
C THR A 17 19.57 6.88 -9.84
N GLU A 18 18.42 7.10 -10.44
CA GLU A 18 18.25 8.19 -11.40
C GLU A 18 18.26 9.57 -10.72
N VAL A 19 17.69 9.69 -9.54
CA VAL A 19 17.77 10.92 -8.74
C VAL A 19 19.21 11.23 -8.35
N ALA A 20 19.98 10.21 -7.91
CA ALA A 20 21.40 10.38 -7.59
C ALA A 20 22.22 10.79 -8.82
N LYS A 21 22.00 10.15 -9.99
CA LYS A 21 22.67 10.55 -11.24
C LYS A 21 22.41 12.00 -11.60
N MET A 22 21.15 12.47 -11.44
CA MET A 22 20.80 13.86 -11.74
C MET A 22 21.59 14.87 -10.89
N ALA A 23 21.98 14.49 -9.67
CA ALA A 23 22.77 15.36 -8.80
C ALA A 23 24.23 15.55 -9.28
N TYR A 24 24.75 14.61 -10.06
CA TYR A 24 26.11 14.68 -10.58
C TYR A 24 26.19 15.13 -12.07
N GLU A 25 25.06 15.17 -12.75
CA GLU A 25 25.00 15.55 -14.16
C GLU A 25 24.68 17.04 -14.32
N GLU A 26 25.44 17.74 -15.14
CA GLU A 26 25.14 19.11 -15.56
C GLU A 26 23.90 19.17 -16.48
N GLY A 27 23.16 20.28 -16.41
CA GLY A 27 22.04 20.57 -17.31
C GLY A 27 20.69 20.77 -16.61
N PRO A 28 19.64 21.11 -17.37
CA PRO A 28 18.33 21.47 -16.83
C PRO A 28 17.65 20.28 -16.17
N VAL A 29 17.52 20.31 -14.85
CA VAL A 29 16.96 19.24 -14.02
C VAL A 29 15.48 19.01 -14.31
N ASP A 30 14.74 20.08 -14.61
CA ASP A 30 13.32 20.06 -14.97
C ASP A 30 13.03 19.15 -16.16
N LYS A 31 13.77 19.30 -17.24
CA LYS A 31 13.60 18.47 -18.45
C LYS A 31 14.02 17.02 -18.22
N LYS A 32 15.05 16.81 -17.42
CA LYS A 32 15.53 15.45 -17.13
C LYS A 32 14.51 14.65 -16.33
N ILE A 33 13.94 15.22 -15.27
CA ILE A 33 13.00 14.51 -14.40
C ILE A 33 11.72 14.11 -15.14
N GLU A 34 11.25 14.93 -16.12
CA GLU A 34 10.08 14.62 -16.94
C GLU A 34 10.26 13.36 -17.79
N ALA A 35 11.47 13.08 -18.21
CA ALA A 35 11.77 11.89 -19.04
C ALA A 35 11.96 10.61 -18.20
N LEU A 36 12.25 10.73 -16.90
CA LEU A 36 12.59 9.58 -16.06
C LEU A 36 11.48 8.55 -15.89
N PRO A 37 10.19 8.89 -15.77
CA PRO A 37 9.13 7.89 -15.75
C PRO A 37 9.11 6.99 -16.97
N TYR A 38 9.43 7.52 -18.13
CA TYR A 38 9.50 6.77 -19.39
C TYR A 38 10.79 5.94 -19.50
N LYS A 39 11.88 6.37 -18.88
CA LYS A 39 13.13 5.62 -18.79
C LYS A 39 13.01 4.43 -17.83
N ILE A 40 12.35 4.62 -16.67
CA ILE A 40 12.18 3.60 -15.63
C ILE A 40 11.11 2.58 -16.04
N ILE A 41 10.04 3.05 -16.69
CA ILE A 41 8.94 2.21 -17.23
C ILE A 41 8.91 2.37 -18.76
N PRO A 42 9.77 1.64 -19.48
CA PRO A 42 9.83 1.71 -20.95
C PRO A 42 8.67 0.91 -21.60
N GLY A 43 8.44 1.17 -22.89
CA GLY A 43 7.45 0.45 -23.68
C GLY A 43 6.05 1.04 -23.61
N GLU A 44 5.11 0.38 -24.26
CA GLU A 44 3.71 0.84 -24.41
C GLU A 44 2.72 0.07 -23.53
N THR A 45 3.15 -1.04 -22.95
CA THR A 45 2.32 -1.88 -22.08
C THR A 45 2.80 -1.83 -20.64
N GLY A 46 1.86 -1.92 -19.69
CA GLY A 46 2.18 -2.02 -18.26
C GLY A 46 2.92 -3.31 -17.93
N ASN A 47 3.94 -3.24 -17.08
CA ASN A 47 4.74 -4.38 -16.65
C ASN A 47 4.32 -4.91 -15.27
N PHE A 48 3.79 -4.03 -14.42
CA PHE A 48 3.44 -4.32 -13.02
C PHE A 48 1.96 -4.11 -12.76
N ARG A 49 1.31 -3.31 -13.58
CA ARG A 49 -0.12 -2.99 -13.56
C ARG A 49 -0.65 -3.08 -15.00
N ASN A 50 -1.96 -3.08 -15.15
CA ASN A 50 -2.59 -3.15 -16.47
C ASN A 50 -2.51 -1.85 -17.28
N ASP A 51 -1.96 -0.79 -16.69
CA ASP A 51 -1.92 0.54 -17.28
C ASP A 51 -0.54 1.17 -17.11
N VAL A 52 0.16 1.37 -18.23
CA VAL A 52 1.50 1.97 -18.28
C VAL A 52 1.51 3.44 -17.87
N PHE A 53 0.42 4.18 -18.14
CA PHE A 53 0.33 5.57 -17.74
C PHE A 53 0.21 5.70 -16.23
N LEU A 54 -0.56 4.81 -15.60
CA LEU A 54 -0.65 4.74 -14.14
C LEU A 54 0.70 4.36 -13.51
N GLU A 55 1.43 3.42 -14.08
CA GLU A 55 2.77 3.06 -13.62
C GLU A 55 3.73 4.26 -13.65
N ARG A 56 3.76 4.99 -14.77
CA ARG A 56 4.57 6.19 -14.93
C ARG A 56 4.15 7.32 -14.00
N ALA A 57 2.85 7.51 -13.78
CA ALA A 57 2.36 8.50 -12.82
C ALA A 57 2.83 8.18 -11.38
N ILE A 58 2.80 6.90 -10.99
CA ILE A 58 3.29 6.45 -9.68
C ILE A 58 4.80 6.69 -9.56
N VAL A 59 5.57 6.39 -10.61
CA VAL A 59 7.01 6.65 -10.64
C VAL A 59 7.29 8.15 -10.58
N GLY A 60 6.51 8.96 -11.28
CA GLY A 60 6.61 10.43 -11.23
C GLY A 60 6.46 10.98 -9.81
N GLU A 61 5.44 10.53 -9.07
CA GLU A 61 5.28 10.95 -7.66
C GLU A 61 6.42 10.46 -6.75
N ARG A 62 6.96 9.26 -7.02
CA ARG A 62 8.14 8.77 -6.28
C ARG A 62 9.39 9.60 -6.57
N LEU A 63 9.61 10.00 -7.82
CA LEU A 63 10.72 10.88 -8.20
C LEU A 63 10.61 12.23 -7.49
N ARG A 64 9.41 12.82 -7.43
CA ARG A 64 9.15 14.05 -6.69
C ARG A 64 9.50 13.90 -5.21
N MET A 65 8.95 12.87 -4.55
CA MET A 65 9.22 12.61 -3.14
C MET A 65 10.70 12.28 -2.88
N ALA A 66 11.36 11.56 -3.79
CA ALA A 66 12.78 11.29 -3.72
C ALA A 66 13.65 12.57 -3.83
N ARG A 67 13.12 13.64 -4.41
CA ARG A 67 13.72 14.99 -4.44
C ARG A 67 13.26 15.88 -3.28
N GLY A 68 12.56 15.35 -2.30
CA GLY A 68 12.07 16.11 -1.15
C GLY A 68 10.79 16.93 -1.42
N LEU A 69 10.19 16.83 -2.62
CA LEU A 69 8.95 17.51 -2.95
C LEU A 69 7.73 16.83 -2.27
N PRO A 70 6.68 17.60 -1.95
CA PRO A 70 5.46 17.03 -1.39
C PRO A 70 4.73 16.13 -2.39
N TYR A 71 3.97 15.15 -1.87
CA TYR A 71 3.04 14.36 -2.65
C TYR A 71 1.91 15.23 -3.20
N ARG A 72 1.51 14.98 -4.44
CA ARG A 72 0.36 15.63 -5.08
C ARG A 72 -0.84 14.71 -5.18
N GLY A 73 -2.02 15.30 -5.07
CA GLY A 73 -3.27 14.60 -5.36
C GLY A 73 -3.43 14.35 -6.87
N ALA A 74 -4.18 13.30 -7.23
CA ALA A 74 -4.44 12.99 -8.65
C ALA A 74 -5.27 14.07 -9.39
N ALA A 75 -5.90 14.97 -8.66
CA ALA A 75 -6.69 16.08 -9.22
C ALA A 75 -5.84 17.33 -9.53
N GLU A 76 -4.58 17.34 -9.16
CA GLU A 76 -3.69 18.50 -9.36
C GLU A 76 -2.87 18.31 -10.65
N PRO A 77 -3.23 18.98 -11.75
CA PRO A 77 -2.51 18.88 -13.00
C PRO A 77 -1.22 19.70 -12.93
N ALA A 78 -0.10 19.03 -12.83
CA ALA A 78 1.21 19.68 -12.86
C ALA A 78 2.27 18.73 -13.41
N PRO A 79 3.34 19.24 -14.05
CA PRO A 79 4.47 18.42 -14.48
C PRO A 79 5.19 17.78 -13.29
N VAL A 80 5.96 16.73 -13.54
CA VAL A 80 6.76 16.05 -12.50
C VAL A 80 7.79 17.02 -11.91
N SER A 81 8.29 17.93 -12.71
CA SER A 81 9.27 18.96 -12.36
C SER A 81 8.72 20.12 -11.53
N ASP A 82 7.40 20.20 -11.32
CA ASP A 82 6.80 21.30 -10.58
C ASP A 82 7.39 21.44 -9.17
N GLY A 83 7.87 22.66 -8.82
CA GLY A 83 8.52 22.94 -7.56
C GLY A 83 9.97 22.42 -7.43
N ILE A 84 10.58 21.84 -8.48
CA ILE A 84 11.90 21.19 -8.38
C ILE A 84 13.01 22.15 -7.95
N MET A 85 12.92 23.43 -8.32
CA MET A 85 13.88 24.45 -7.91
C MET A 85 13.78 24.78 -6.41
N GLU A 86 12.66 24.47 -5.79
CA GLU A 86 12.47 24.63 -4.34
C GLU A 86 13.03 23.44 -3.56
N ALA A 87 13.12 22.28 -4.22
CA ALA A 87 13.65 21.07 -3.61
C ALA A 87 15.15 21.14 -3.30
N ASP A 88 15.88 22.03 -3.95
CA ASP A 88 17.33 22.18 -3.74
C ASP A 88 17.68 22.98 -2.46
N LYS A 89 16.67 23.44 -1.73
CA LYS A 89 16.88 24.14 -0.45
C LYS A 89 17.12 23.11 0.66
N PRO A 90 18.25 23.20 1.41
CA PRO A 90 18.60 22.21 2.45
C PRO A 90 17.52 22.06 3.53
N GLU A 91 16.80 23.13 3.85
CA GLU A 91 15.76 23.13 4.88
C GLU A 91 14.54 22.31 4.51
N GLY A 92 14.35 21.95 3.23
CA GLY A 92 13.21 21.21 2.71
C GLY A 92 13.27 19.69 2.93
N TYR A 93 14.46 19.13 3.13
CA TYR A 93 14.66 17.67 3.13
C TYR A 93 13.95 16.94 4.28
N TYR A 94 13.91 17.51 5.45
CA TYR A 94 13.31 16.89 6.65
C TYR A 94 11.94 17.45 7.01
N THR A 95 11.29 18.16 6.11
CA THR A 95 9.96 18.72 6.39
C THR A 95 8.90 17.60 6.38
N PRO A 96 8.23 17.32 7.51
CA PRO A 96 7.15 16.36 7.56
C PRO A 96 5.98 16.73 6.62
N PRO A 97 5.21 15.76 6.16
CA PRO A 97 5.28 14.32 6.48
C PRO A 97 6.33 13.58 5.63
N LEU A 98 7.15 12.73 6.28
CA LEU A 98 8.19 11.96 5.61
C LEU A 98 7.65 10.70 4.91
N ILE A 99 6.57 10.12 5.41
CA ILE A 99 5.93 8.94 4.82
C ILE A 99 4.58 9.36 4.23
N ASN A 100 4.38 9.02 2.96
CA ASN A 100 3.19 9.43 2.21
C ASN A 100 2.52 8.23 1.53
N VAL A 101 1.20 8.32 1.32
CA VAL A 101 0.43 7.34 0.56
C VAL A 101 0.10 7.92 -0.80
N ILE A 102 0.61 7.30 -1.86
CA ILE A 102 0.19 7.59 -3.23
C ILE A 102 -1.20 6.99 -3.41
N LYS A 103 -2.24 7.81 -3.29
CA LYS A 103 -3.64 7.37 -3.24
C LYS A 103 -4.06 6.56 -4.47
N PHE A 104 -3.65 6.96 -5.67
CA PHE A 104 -3.97 6.23 -6.91
C PHE A 104 -3.17 4.92 -7.08
N ALA A 105 -2.09 4.72 -6.31
CA ALA A 105 -1.38 3.45 -6.24
C ALA A 105 -1.96 2.49 -5.18
N CYS A 106 -2.80 2.99 -4.26
CA CYS A 106 -3.36 2.20 -3.17
C CYS A 106 -4.49 1.29 -3.65
N ASN A 107 -4.41 0.01 -3.29
CA ASN A 107 -5.37 -1.02 -3.70
C ASN A 107 -6.62 -1.09 -2.81
N ALA A 108 -6.85 -0.13 -1.92
CA ALA A 108 -8.00 -0.12 -1.00
C ALA A 108 -8.23 -1.47 -0.27
N CYS A 109 -7.14 -2.04 0.27
CA CYS A 109 -7.22 -3.32 1.01
C CYS A 109 -8.17 -3.21 2.21
N ASP A 110 -8.94 -4.26 2.49
CA ASP A 110 -9.79 -4.33 3.68
C ASP A 110 -8.98 -4.10 4.95
N GLU A 111 -9.48 -3.30 5.87
CA GLU A 111 -8.79 -3.03 7.14
C GLU A 111 -8.63 -4.30 7.97
N LYS A 112 -9.75 -4.98 8.20
CA LYS A 112 -9.79 -6.29 8.83
C LYS A 112 -11.01 -7.04 8.35
N LYS A 113 -10.80 -8.26 7.88
CA LYS A 113 -11.87 -9.15 7.41
C LYS A 113 -11.64 -10.56 7.92
N VAL A 114 -12.71 -11.23 8.32
CA VAL A 114 -12.68 -12.66 8.64
C VAL A 114 -13.54 -13.35 7.61
N HIS A 115 -12.99 -14.28 6.88
CA HIS A 115 -13.73 -15.01 5.83
C HIS A 115 -13.39 -16.48 5.82
N VAL A 116 -14.33 -17.27 5.31
CA VAL A 116 -14.18 -18.71 5.10
C VAL A 116 -13.61 -18.93 3.70
N THR A 117 -12.59 -19.75 3.60
CA THR A 117 -11.98 -20.16 2.31
C THR A 117 -12.63 -21.44 1.78
N ASP A 118 -12.29 -21.79 0.55
CA ASP A 118 -12.73 -23.05 -0.08
C ASP A 118 -12.26 -24.30 0.66
N GLY A 119 -11.26 -24.19 1.55
CA GLY A 119 -10.81 -25.27 2.43
C GLY A 119 -11.83 -25.72 3.49
N CYS A 120 -12.96 -25.02 3.62
CA CYS A 120 -14.02 -25.42 4.56
C CYS A 120 -14.65 -26.76 4.13
N GLN A 121 -14.64 -27.74 5.05
CA GLN A 121 -15.16 -29.08 4.81
C GLN A 121 -16.61 -29.28 5.29
N GLY A 122 -17.28 -28.23 5.83
CA GLY A 122 -18.64 -28.38 6.36
C GLY A 122 -18.70 -29.40 7.50
N CYS A 123 -17.77 -29.38 8.43
CA CYS A 123 -17.66 -30.39 9.50
C CYS A 123 -18.92 -30.41 10.40
N LEU A 124 -19.31 -31.59 10.88
CA LEU A 124 -20.54 -31.77 11.68
C LEU A 124 -20.50 -31.00 13.02
N ALA A 125 -19.34 -30.88 13.63
CA ALA A 125 -19.19 -30.23 14.93
C ALA A 125 -19.32 -28.70 14.89
N HIS A 126 -19.12 -28.06 13.74
CA HIS A 126 -19.20 -26.62 13.52
C HIS A 126 -18.62 -25.75 14.66
N PRO A 127 -17.39 -26.01 15.16
CA PRO A 127 -16.84 -25.29 16.30
C PRO A 127 -16.74 -23.77 16.06
N CYS A 128 -16.61 -23.36 14.82
CA CYS A 128 -16.60 -21.95 14.43
C CYS A 128 -17.93 -21.23 14.72
N MET A 129 -19.07 -21.94 14.59
CA MET A 129 -20.39 -21.39 14.94
C MET A 129 -20.56 -21.29 16.45
N GLU A 130 -20.16 -22.33 17.20
CA GLU A 130 -20.30 -22.41 18.64
C GLU A 130 -19.47 -21.34 19.37
N VAL A 131 -18.24 -21.08 18.89
CA VAL A 131 -17.34 -20.08 19.50
C VAL A 131 -17.72 -18.64 19.16
N CYS A 132 -18.63 -18.41 18.20
CA CYS A 132 -18.95 -17.07 17.73
C CYS A 132 -19.84 -16.32 18.72
N PRO A 133 -19.35 -15.26 19.39
CA PRO A 133 -20.13 -14.55 20.42
C PRO A 133 -21.29 -13.75 19.82
N LYS A 134 -21.25 -13.46 18.52
CA LYS A 134 -22.29 -12.72 17.79
C LYS A 134 -23.17 -13.62 16.92
N LYS A 135 -22.93 -14.93 16.94
CA LYS A 135 -23.64 -15.90 16.09
C LYS A 135 -23.68 -15.47 14.62
N ALA A 136 -22.59 -14.83 14.16
CA ALA A 136 -22.46 -14.30 12.80
C ALA A 136 -22.06 -15.37 11.77
N ILE A 137 -22.05 -16.66 12.15
CA ILE A 137 -21.68 -17.77 11.26
C ILE A 137 -22.90 -18.65 11.06
N SER A 138 -23.23 -18.88 9.81
CA SER A 138 -24.30 -19.80 9.37
C SER A 138 -23.75 -20.83 8.39
N LEU A 139 -24.58 -21.79 8.02
CA LEU A 139 -24.25 -22.79 7.01
C LEU A 139 -24.95 -22.44 5.69
N ASP A 140 -24.20 -22.53 4.63
CA ASP A 140 -24.78 -22.61 3.29
C ASP A 140 -25.46 -23.98 3.12
N ARG A 141 -26.76 -23.96 2.90
CA ARG A 141 -27.55 -25.18 2.77
C ARG A 141 -27.23 -25.99 1.49
N VAL A 142 -26.62 -25.35 0.51
CA VAL A 142 -26.29 -26.00 -0.77
C VAL A 142 -24.93 -26.68 -0.68
N THR A 143 -23.94 -25.98 -0.15
CA THR A 143 -22.55 -26.47 -0.11
C THR A 143 -22.18 -27.11 1.23
N GLY A 144 -22.98 -26.93 2.28
CA GLY A 144 -22.67 -27.33 3.65
C GLY A 144 -21.54 -26.53 4.30
N LYS A 145 -20.95 -25.55 3.60
CA LYS A 145 -19.84 -24.75 4.10
C LYS A 145 -20.32 -23.62 5.02
N SER A 146 -19.47 -23.21 5.94
CA SER A 146 -19.76 -22.07 6.81
C SER A 146 -19.68 -20.76 6.03
N ILE A 147 -20.58 -19.81 6.33
CA ILE A 147 -20.61 -18.44 5.81
C ILE A 147 -20.56 -17.49 6.99
N ILE A 148 -19.81 -16.41 6.85
CA ILE A 148 -19.72 -15.36 7.87
C ILE A 148 -20.46 -14.10 7.38
N ASP A 149 -21.48 -13.71 8.14
CA ASP A 149 -22.14 -12.42 7.97
C ASP A 149 -21.18 -11.31 8.41
N GLN A 150 -20.72 -10.50 7.46
CA GLN A 150 -19.73 -9.45 7.69
C GLN A 150 -20.26 -8.28 8.49
N ASP A 151 -21.59 -8.04 8.46
CA ASP A 151 -22.24 -6.94 9.17
C ASP A 151 -22.40 -7.27 10.66
N ALA A 152 -22.74 -8.52 10.97
CA ALA A 152 -22.83 -9.02 12.33
C ALA A 152 -21.46 -9.36 12.95
N CYS A 153 -20.42 -9.57 12.10
CA CYS A 153 -19.12 -10.04 12.53
C CYS A 153 -18.27 -8.92 13.16
N ILE A 154 -17.92 -9.08 14.44
CA ILE A 154 -17.00 -8.15 15.16
C ILE A 154 -15.51 -8.39 14.87
N LYS A 155 -15.19 -9.25 13.94
CA LYS A 155 -13.82 -9.52 13.45
C LYS A 155 -12.84 -9.97 14.55
N CYS A 156 -13.34 -10.65 15.60
CA CYS A 156 -12.52 -11.07 16.76
C CYS A 156 -11.55 -12.23 16.45
N GLY A 157 -11.78 -12.99 15.38
CA GLY A 157 -10.93 -14.09 14.94
C GLY A 157 -11.07 -15.41 15.70
N ARG A 158 -11.92 -15.53 16.72
CA ARG A 158 -12.08 -16.77 17.52
C ARG A 158 -12.43 -17.98 16.68
N CYS A 159 -13.25 -17.81 15.64
CA CYS A 159 -13.62 -18.89 14.73
C CYS A 159 -12.42 -19.45 13.95
N ALA A 160 -11.41 -18.64 13.67
CA ALA A 160 -10.19 -19.09 13.01
C ALA A 160 -9.34 -19.98 13.94
N THR A 161 -9.31 -19.70 15.25
CA THR A 161 -8.48 -20.47 16.20
C THR A 161 -9.01 -21.88 16.47
N VAL A 162 -10.30 -22.12 16.26
CA VAL A 162 -10.95 -23.42 16.51
C VAL A 162 -11.18 -24.24 15.25
N CYS A 163 -10.87 -23.70 14.09
CA CYS A 163 -11.05 -24.41 12.83
C CYS A 163 -9.94 -25.43 12.60
N SER A 164 -10.25 -26.72 12.71
CA SER A 164 -9.28 -27.83 12.49
C SER A 164 -8.69 -27.86 11.08
N TYR A 165 -9.38 -27.27 10.09
CA TYR A 165 -8.94 -27.23 8.70
C TYR A 165 -8.23 -25.94 8.35
N ASN A 166 -8.07 -25.00 9.29
CA ASN A 166 -7.54 -23.64 9.03
C ASN A 166 -8.25 -22.93 7.86
N ALA A 167 -9.52 -23.24 7.66
CA ALA A 167 -10.32 -22.71 6.56
C ALA A 167 -10.87 -21.30 6.81
N ILE A 168 -10.67 -20.75 8.00
CA ILE A 168 -11.09 -19.38 8.34
C ILE A 168 -9.87 -18.52 8.48
N ILE A 169 -9.81 -17.45 7.69
CA ILE A 169 -8.67 -16.53 7.63
C ILE A 169 -9.06 -15.18 8.19
N VAL A 170 -8.20 -14.64 9.05
CA VAL A 170 -8.25 -13.25 9.51
C VAL A 170 -7.29 -12.45 8.63
N GLN A 171 -7.84 -11.70 7.70
CA GLN A 171 -7.09 -10.84 6.80
C GLN A 171 -7.06 -9.41 7.34
N GLU A 172 -5.90 -8.81 7.38
CA GLU A 172 -5.70 -7.42 7.79
C GLU A 172 -4.89 -6.69 6.72
N ARG A 173 -5.16 -5.40 6.54
CA ARG A 173 -4.40 -4.53 5.65
C ARG A 173 -2.91 -4.57 6.02
N PRO A 174 -1.99 -4.96 5.12
CA PRO A 174 -0.59 -5.18 5.47
C PRO A 174 0.12 -3.95 6.06
N CYS A 175 -0.14 -2.75 5.51
CA CYS A 175 0.46 -1.51 6.01
C CYS A 175 -0.06 -1.13 7.41
N ALA A 176 -1.36 -1.34 7.69
CA ALA A 176 -1.93 -1.07 9.01
C ALA A 176 -1.46 -2.12 10.04
N LYS A 177 -1.41 -3.40 9.66
CA LYS A 177 -0.89 -4.48 10.50
C LYS A 177 0.56 -4.27 10.91
N ALA A 178 1.38 -3.71 10.00
CA ALA A 178 2.78 -3.41 10.26
C ALA A 178 3.00 -2.13 11.07
N CYS A 179 1.96 -1.30 11.26
CA CYS A 179 2.07 -0.04 11.97
C CYS A 179 1.91 -0.23 13.47
N GLY A 180 3.02 -0.23 14.22
CA GLY A 180 3.00 -0.33 15.69
C GLY A 180 2.26 0.82 16.39
N MET A 181 2.21 2.00 15.75
CA MET A 181 1.51 3.18 16.27
C MET A 181 0.03 3.24 15.90
N LYS A 182 -0.46 2.27 15.10
CA LYS A 182 -1.85 2.24 14.59
C LYS A 182 -2.26 3.55 13.90
N ALA A 183 -1.33 4.19 13.22
CA ALA A 183 -1.52 5.46 12.54
C ALA A 183 -2.17 5.33 11.14
N ILE A 184 -2.49 4.12 10.68
CA ILE A 184 -3.05 3.89 9.34
C ILE A 184 -4.50 3.44 9.44
N THR A 185 -5.36 4.22 8.80
CA THR A 185 -6.80 3.98 8.67
C THR A 185 -7.22 3.99 7.20
N SER A 186 -8.51 3.85 6.92
CA SER A 186 -9.08 4.03 5.58
C SER A 186 -9.79 5.38 5.47
N ASP A 187 -9.75 5.97 4.28
CA ASP A 187 -10.66 7.03 3.91
C ASP A 187 -12.00 6.45 3.40
N GLU A 188 -12.91 7.33 2.98
CA GLU A 188 -14.24 6.98 2.45
C GLU A 188 -14.20 6.06 1.22
N ASN A 189 -13.11 6.12 0.45
CA ASN A 189 -12.86 5.27 -0.72
C ASN A 189 -12.09 3.98 -0.37
N GLY A 190 -11.92 3.67 0.91
CA GLY A 190 -11.15 2.51 1.37
C GLY A 190 -9.64 2.64 1.15
N LYS A 191 -9.12 3.79 0.71
CA LYS A 191 -7.68 4.01 0.53
C LYS A 191 -7.01 4.26 1.89
N ALA A 192 -5.75 3.83 2.01
CA ALA A 192 -4.99 4.07 3.22
C ALA A 192 -4.78 5.57 3.47
N THR A 193 -4.92 5.97 4.72
CA THR A 193 -4.63 7.34 5.20
C THR A 193 -3.75 7.24 6.44
N ILE A 194 -2.79 8.14 6.57
CA ILE A 194 -1.88 8.20 7.70
C ILE A 194 -2.30 9.34 8.62
N ASP A 195 -2.49 9.02 9.88
CA ASP A 195 -2.63 10.00 10.96
C ASP A 195 -1.21 10.48 11.33
N TYR A 196 -0.87 11.68 10.90
CA TYR A 196 0.48 12.21 11.08
C TYR A 196 0.80 12.60 12.52
N ASP A 197 -0.20 12.81 13.36
CA ASP A 197 0.01 13.08 14.79
C ASP A 197 0.49 11.82 15.53
N LYS A 198 0.15 10.65 15.01
CA LYS A 198 0.58 9.35 15.54
C LYS A 198 1.79 8.77 14.80
N CYS A 199 2.08 9.24 13.60
CA CYS A 199 3.09 8.65 12.74
C CYS A 199 4.51 9.05 13.18
N VAL A 200 5.33 8.07 13.52
CA VAL A 200 6.75 8.26 13.88
C VAL A 200 7.71 8.05 12.71
N SER A 201 7.20 8.04 11.48
CA SER A 201 7.98 7.92 10.24
C SER A 201 8.93 6.72 10.16
N CYS A 202 8.62 5.61 10.85
CA CYS A 202 9.50 4.42 10.93
C CYS A 202 9.59 3.60 9.63
N GLY A 203 8.79 3.86 8.60
CA GLY A 203 8.83 3.20 7.30
C GLY A 203 8.28 1.75 7.26
N MET A 204 7.82 1.16 8.36
CA MET A 204 7.34 -0.23 8.39
C MET A 204 6.18 -0.47 7.42
N CYS A 205 5.27 0.49 7.29
CA CYS A 205 4.15 0.41 6.35
C CYS A 205 4.61 0.39 4.88
N LEU A 206 5.67 1.11 4.56
CA LEU A 206 6.27 1.19 3.24
C LEU A 206 6.87 -0.16 2.80
N VAL A 207 7.59 -0.83 3.71
CA VAL A 207 8.21 -2.15 3.44
C VAL A 207 7.14 -3.24 3.28
N ASN A 208 6.01 -3.11 3.99
CA ASN A 208 4.96 -4.14 4.02
C ASN A 208 3.85 -3.89 3.00
N CYS A 209 3.84 -2.78 2.25
CA CYS A 209 2.83 -2.54 1.22
C CYS A 209 3.13 -3.33 -0.06
N PRO A 210 2.36 -4.38 -0.42
CA PRO A 210 2.63 -5.19 -1.59
C PRO A 210 2.31 -4.47 -2.91
N PHE A 211 1.59 -3.36 -2.85
CA PHE A 211 1.25 -2.53 -4.02
C PHE A 211 2.22 -1.35 -4.22
N GLY A 212 3.17 -1.18 -3.31
CA GLY A 212 4.10 -0.06 -3.37
C GLY A 212 3.43 1.31 -3.31
N ALA A 213 2.27 1.40 -2.68
CA ALA A 213 1.51 2.64 -2.59
C ALA A 213 2.06 3.62 -1.55
N ILE A 214 2.98 3.20 -0.72
CA ILE A 214 3.59 4.05 0.30
C ILE A 214 4.99 4.39 -0.14
N SER A 215 5.34 5.65 -0.05
CA SER A 215 6.66 6.16 -0.38
C SER A 215 7.15 7.10 0.72
N ASP A 216 8.44 7.13 0.88
CA ASP A 216 9.15 8.08 1.72
C ASP A 216 9.50 9.34 0.93
N LYS A 217 9.47 10.47 1.61
CA LYS A 217 10.07 11.70 1.16
C LYS A 217 11.56 11.53 1.47
N SER A 218 12.33 11.38 0.43
CA SER A 218 13.71 11.00 0.60
C SER A 218 14.59 12.12 1.09
N GLN A 219 15.64 11.68 1.52
CA GLN A 219 16.74 12.38 2.12
C GLN A 219 17.96 12.32 1.19
#